data_a951c2fb58f380fab622b761cf6689e7
#
_entry.id   a951c2fb58f380fab622b761cf6689e7
#
_cell.length_a   1.000
_cell.length_b   1.000
_cell.length_c   1.000
_cell.angle_alpha   90.00
_cell.angle_beta   90.00
_cell.angle_gamma   90.00
#
_symmetry.space_group_name_H-M   'P 1'
#
loop_
_entity.id
_entity.type
_entity.pdbx_description
1 polymer ?
#
loop_
_entity_poly.entity_id
_entity_poly.type
_entity_poly.pdbx_seq_one_letter_code
_entity_poly.pdbx_strand_id
1 'polypeptide(L)'
;MKKRILSLLMVGAMTAGMLAGCGSKAPADNTAKEETPATEEAKEETPATEEKEAVEPVTLNVAYMPNYGSLWSVENAIDQGYLEEEGITVNLVEFQDGPTIISAMESGSIDVGYIGQGAHKLCINGKATIFALSHISNGDALIGGEGITSVEDLKGKKVAYASGTSSEDILVNSLTSVGMTMDDIDAIDMDPAGIVSAMLSGKVDAAATWSPNSLKILEEDANA
;
A
#
# COMPACT_ATOMS: atom_id res chain seq x y z
N MET A 1 35.80 27.25 2.06
CA MET A 1 35.56 28.35 1.09
C MET A 1 34.10 28.24 0.65
N LYS A 2 33.36 29.06 1.15
CA LYS A 2 32.30 29.99 0.74
C LYS A 2 31.81 29.77 -0.70
N LYS A 3 30.49 29.47 -0.84
CA LYS A 3 29.59 30.28 -1.67
C LYS A 3 28.13 29.98 -1.29
N ARG A 4 27.54 30.92 -0.57
CA ARG A 4 26.11 31.15 -0.44
C ARG A 4 25.64 31.80 -1.72
N ILE A 5 24.51 31.38 -2.28
CA ILE A 5 23.72 32.21 -3.18
C ILE A 5 22.26 32.10 -2.73
N LEU A 6 21.86 33.21 -2.24
CA LEU A 6 20.60 33.83 -1.93
C LEU A 6 19.80 33.99 -3.23
N SER A 7 18.56 33.62 -3.27
CA SER A 7 17.60 34.18 -4.22
C SER A 7 16.25 34.35 -3.57
N LEU A 8 15.97 35.62 -3.43
CA LEU A 8 14.83 36.30 -2.85
C LEU A 8 13.61 36.26 -3.79
N LEU A 9 12.43 36.14 -3.21
CA LEU A 9 11.16 36.83 -3.51
C LEU A 9 10.73 37.03 -4.96
N MET A 10 9.55 36.47 -5.32
CA MET A 10 8.54 37.24 -6.07
C MET A 10 7.14 36.90 -5.56
N VAL A 11 6.63 37.82 -4.77
CA VAL A 11 5.20 38.06 -4.52
C VAL A 11 4.68 38.81 -5.74
N GLY A 12 3.64 38.30 -6.38
CA GLY A 12 2.92 38.94 -7.46
C GLY A 12 1.42 38.74 -7.28
N ALA A 13 0.80 39.68 -6.62
CA ALA A 13 -0.65 39.86 -6.60
C ALA A 13 -1.13 40.24 -7.99
N MET A 14 -2.22 39.61 -8.47
CA MET A 14 -3.07 40.22 -9.50
C MET A 14 -4.53 40.03 -9.15
N THR A 15 -5.11 41.15 -8.77
CA THR A 15 -6.53 41.43 -8.61
C THR A 15 -7.16 41.74 -9.97
N ALA A 16 -8.45 41.38 -10.09
CA ALA A 16 -9.55 42.08 -10.76
C ALA A 16 -9.60 42.15 -12.30
N GLY A 17 -10.78 41.88 -12.78
CA GLY A 17 -11.31 42.30 -14.10
C GLY A 17 -12.47 41.42 -14.53
N MET A 18 -13.68 41.77 -14.13
CA MET A 18 -14.78 42.48 -14.84
C MET A 18 -15.37 41.67 -16.00
N LEU A 19 -16.62 41.25 -15.85
CA LEU A 19 -17.90 41.89 -16.28
C LEU A 19 -18.08 42.04 -17.81
N ALA A 20 -19.27 41.65 -18.18
CA ALA A 20 -20.08 42.01 -19.36
C ALA A 20 -20.17 40.90 -20.42
N GLY A 21 -21.29 40.50 -20.90
CA GLY A 21 -22.57 41.13 -20.95
C GLY A 21 -23.58 40.37 -21.79
N CYS A 22 -24.81 40.75 -21.61
CA CYS A 22 -25.91 40.88 -22.56
C CYS A 22 -26.43 39.60 -23.23
N GLY A 23 -27.68 39.33 -23.31
CA GLY A 23 -28.88 40.12 -23.18
C GLY A 23 -30.09 39.43 -23.80
N SER A 24 -31.26 39.89 -23.43
CA SER A 24 -32.55 39.96 -24.13
C SER A 24 -33.53 38.80 -23.86
N LYS A 25 -34.73 38.92 -23.51
CA LYS A 25 -35.75 40.01 -23.48
C LYS A 25 -36.94 39.48 -22.67
N ALA A 26 -37.53 40.38 -21.90
CA ALA A 26 -38.84 40.26 -21.24
C ALA A 26 -40.01 40.36 -22.28
N PRO A 27 -41.29 40.27 -21.91
CA PRO A 27 -41.90 41.08 -20.86
C PRO A 27 -43.12 40.46 -20.10
N ALA A 28 -43.44 41.16 -19.00
CA ALA A 28 -44.73 41.55 -18.39
C ALA A 28 -45.53 40.46 -17.68
N ASP A 29 -46.17 40.64 -16.57
CA ASP A 29 -46.80 41.82 -15.94
C ASP A 29 -47.28 41.44 -14.53
N ASN A 30 -47.19 42.41 -13.63
CA ASN A 30 -48.11 42.84 -12.61
C ASN A 30 -48.31 42.09 -11.27
N THR A 31 -48.06 42.76 -10.27
CA THR A 31 -48.78 43.40 -9.15
C THR A 31 -48.11 43.23 -7.79
N ALA A 32 -47.90 44.40 -7.22
CA ALA A 32 -47.38 44.69 -5.91
C ALA A 32 -48.14 44.05 -4.73
N LYS A 33 -47.43 43.66 -3.69
CA LYS A 33 -47.79 43.91 -2.31
C LYS A 33 -46.56 44.02 -1.44
N GLU A 34 -46.44 45.15 -0.84
CA GLU A 34 -45.52 45.60 0.17
C GLU A 34 -45.80 44.85 1.49
N GLU A 35 -44.84 44.12 2.01
CA GLU A 35 -44.84 43.72 3.43
C GLU A 35 -43.39 43.82 3.97
N THR A 36 -43.32 44.50 5.10
CA THR A 36 -42.21 44.95 5.92
C THR A 36 -41.31 43.78 6.36
N PRO A 37 -39.99 43.98 6.50
CA PRO A 37 -39.09 42.93 6.98
C PRO A 37 -39.22 42.75 8.51
N ALA A 38 -39.56 41.53 8.89
CA ALA A 38 -39.35 41.08 10.27
C ALA A 38 -37.88 40.70 10.46
N THR A 39 -37.27 41.34 11.42
CA THR A 39 -35.89 41.02 11.89
C THR A 39 -35.94 39.66 12.56
N GLU A 40 -35.39 38.63 11.91
CA GLU A 40 -35.14 37.32 12.50
C GLU A 40 -33.73 37.38 13.13
N GLU A 41 -33.70 37.38 14.47
CA GLU A 41 -32.48 37.20 15.24
C GLU A 41 -31.87 35.83 14.90
N ALA A 42 -30.72 35.82 14.26
CA ALA A 42 -29.90 34.61 14.08
C ALA A 42 -29.47 34.13 15.46
N LYS A 43 -30.05 33.04 15.92
CA LYS A 43 -29.50 32.24 17.02
C LYS A 43 -28.18 31.64 16.53
N GLU A 44 -27.11 32.11 17.13
CA GLU A 44 -25.80 31.49 17.05
C GLU A 44 -25.88 30.11 17.70
N GLU A 45 -25.98 29.07 16.89
CA GLU A 45 -25.86 27.69 17.35
C GLU A 45 -24.35 27.47 17.68
N THR A 46 -24.06 27.46 18.96
CA THR A 46 -22.79 26.95 19.48
C THR A 46 -22.63 25.52 19.02
N PRO A 47 -21.47 25.13 18.39
CA PRO A 47 -21.23 23.75 18.08
C PRO A 47 -21.26 22.94 19.38
N ALA A 48 -22.15 21.96 19.46
CA ALA A 48 -22.11 20.97 20.52
C ALA A 48 -20.75 20.26 20.44
N THR A 49 -19.93 20.47 21.44
CA THR A 49 -18.74 19.66 21.66
C THR A 49 -19.27 18.26 21.97
N GLU A 50 -19.21 17.35 21.00
CA GLU A 50 -19.42 15.92 21.28
C GLU A 50 -18.34 15.54 22.30
N GLU A 51 -18.78 15.27 23.52
CA GLU A 51 -17.97 14.66 24.55
C GLU A 51 -17.60 13.26 24.03
N LYS A 52 -16.35 13.09 23.53
CA LYS A 52 -15.83 11.81 23.08
C LYS A 52 -15.89 10.87 24.28
N GLU A 53 -16.75 9.83 24.25
CA GLU A 53 -16.77 8.80 25.27
C GLU A 53 -15.33 8.29 25.48
N ALA A 54 -14.91 8.19 26.74
CA ALA A 54 -13.58 7.70 27.08
C ALA A 54 -13.42 6.27 26.57
N VAL A 55 -12.63 6.09 25.51
CA VAL A 55 -12.31 4.77 24.97
C VAL A 55 -11.37 4.07 25.95
N GLU A 56 -11.70 2.85 26.35
CA GLU A 56 -10.78 2.06 27.18
C GLU A 56 -9.49 1.78 26.38
N PRO A 57 -8.31 2.03 26.99
CA PRO A 57 -7.03 1.79 26.29
C PRO A 57 -6.88 0.34 25.88
N VAL A 58 -6.46 0.13 24.63
CA VAL A 58 -6.20 -1.19 24.07
C VAL A 58 -4.75 -1.27 23.54
N THR A 59 -4.13 -2.43 23.71
CA THR A 59 -2.82 -2.74 23.11
C THR A 59 -3.02 -3.72 21.98
N LEU A 60 -2.54 -3.42 20.79
CA LEU A 60 -2.61 -4.27 19.60
C LEU A 60 -1.22 -4.76 19.22
N ASN A 61 -1.09 -6.07 18.98
CA ASN A 61 0.08 -6.67 18.35
C ASN A 61 -0.11 -6.62 16.83
N VAL A 62 0.68 -5.78 16.16
CA VAL A 62 0.57 -5.52 14.73
C VAL A 62 1.75 -6.16 14.00
N ALA A 63 1.45 -7.16 13.18
CA ALA A 63 2.45 -7.85 12.37
C ALA A 63 2.80 -7.07 11.10
N TYR A 64 4.07 -7.05 10.76
CA TYR A 64 4.59 -6.41 9.56
C TYR A 64 5.74 -7.21 8.93
N MET A 65 6.01 -6.93 7.65
CA MET A 65 7.19 -7.42 6.95
C MET A 65 8.19 -6.26 6.81
N PRO A 66 9.49 -6.41 7.20
CA PRO A 66 10.44 -5.30 7.32
C PRO A 66 10.70 -4.54 6.01
N ASN A 67 10.48 -5.22 4.89
CA ASN A 67 10.67 -4.67 3.56
C ASN A 67 9.34 -4.36 2.86
N TYR A 68 8.27 -4.16 3.61
CA TYR A 68 6.93 -3.94 3.08
C TYR A 68 6.50 -2.49 3.32
N GLY A 69 6.32 -1.73 2.22
CA GLY A 69 6.06 -0.29 2.28
C GLY A 69 4.78 0.13 3.01
N SER A 70 3.86 -0.80 3.29
CA SER A 70 2.59 -0.50 3.97
C SER A 70 2.74 -0.11 5.44
N LEU A 71 3.85 -0.44 6.09
CA LEU A 71 4.11 -0.04 7.48
C LEU A 71 4.15 1.48 7.67
N TRP A 72 4.40 2.25 6.61
CA TRP A 72 4.39 3.71 6.63
C TRP A 72 3.13 4.32 7.23
N SER A 73 1.96 3.73 6.98
CA SER A 73 0.70 4.25 7.52
C SER A 73 0.62 4.09 9.04
N VAL A 74 1.11 2.97 9.58
CA VAL A 74 1.14 2.72 11.02
C VAL A 74 2.22 3.55 11.70
N GLU A 75 3.43 3.59 11.17
CA GLU A 75 4.51 4.42 11.69
C GLU A 75 4.12 5.90 11.72
N ASN A 76 3.54 6.40 10.62
CA ASN A 76 3.06 7.77 10.60
C ASN A 76 1.94 8.02 11.60
N ALA A 77 1.03 7.08 11.81
CA ALA A 77 -0.05 7.21 12.79
C ALA A 77 0.48 7.21 14.24
N ILE A 78 1.54 6.43 14.51
CA ILE A 78 2.26 6.45 15.80
C ILE A 78 2.95 7.81 15.99
N ASP A 79 3.75 8.25 15.01
CA ASP A 79 4.54 9.49 15.09
C ASP A 79 3.66 10.75 15.22
N GLN A 80 2.48 10.74 14.61
CA GLN A 80 1.52 11.85 14.71
C GLN A 80 0.62 11.78 15.96
N GLY A 81 0.72 10.71 16.75
CA GLY A 81 -0.10 10.52 17.95
C GLY A 81 -1.56 10.11 17.68
N TYR A 82 -1.95 9.80 16.43
CA TYR A 82 -3.34 9.48 16.10
C TYR A 82 -3.86 8.23 16.81
N LEU A 83 -2.99 7.25 17.02
CA LEU A 83 -3.35 6.03 17.76
C LEU A 83 -3.51 6.29 19.24
N GLU A 84 -2.64 7.11 19.83
CA GLU A 84 -2.71 7.52 21.23
C GLU A 84 -4.00 8.31 21.52
N GLU A 85 -4.41 9.20 20.61
CA GLU A 85 -5.68 9.95 20.70
C GLU A 85 -6.92 9.03 20.72
N GLU A 86 -6.82 7.85 20.14
CA GLU A 86 -7.86 6.81 20.16
C GLU A 86 -7.64 5.77 21.28
N GLY A 87 -6.68 5.97 22.17
CA GLY A 87 -6.36 5.04 23.27
C GLY A 87 -5.70 3.75 22.81
N ILE A 88 -5.08 3.73 21.60
CA ILE A 88 -4.47 2.54 21.02
C ILE A 88 -2.94 2.60 21.21
N THR A 89 -2.39 1.54 21.83
CA THR A 89 -0.95 1.28 21.87
C THR A 89 -0.62 0.16 20.88
N VAL A 90 0.44 0.31 20.08
CA VAL A 90 0.86 -0.69 19.09
C VAL A 90 2.17 -1.34 19.48
N ASN A 91 2.19 -2.68 19.49
CA ASN A 91 3.41 -3.49 19.52
C ASN A 91 3.66 -4.01 18.11
N LEU A 92 4.74 -3.58 17.47
CA LEU A 92 5.14 -4.04 16.15
C LEU A 92 5.87 -5.38 16.25
N VAL A 93 5.44 -6.38 15.47
CA VAL A 93 6.01 -7.73 15.44
C VAL A 93 6.41 -8.09 14.01
N GLU A 94 7.69 -8.38 13.80
CA GLU A 94 8.25 -8.69 12.49
C GLU A 94 7.99 -10.12 12.06
N PHE A 95 7.60 -10.29 10.78
CA PHE A 95 7.42 -11.57 10.09
C PHE A 95 8.05 -11.52 8.71
N GLN A 96 8.33 -12.69 8.11
CA GLN A 96 8.96 -12.76 6.79
C GLN A 96 7.95 -12.78 5.63
N ASP A 97 6.72 -13.27 5.88
CA ASP A 97 5.69 -13.42 4.84
C ASP A 97 4.26 -13.36 5.40
N GLY A 98 3.29 -13.20 4.50
CA GLY A 98 1.86 -13.11 4.84
C GLY A 98 1.27 -14.38 5.42
N PRO A 99 1.55 -15.59 4.89
CA PRO A 99 1.06 -16.84 5.48
C PRO A 99 1.44 -17.05 6.94
N THR A 100 2.66 -16.71 7.34
CA THR A 100 3.10 -16.80 8.74
C THR A 100 2.39 -15.80 9.64
N ILE A 101 2.10 -14.58 9.13
CA ILE A 101 1.26 -13.59 9.82
C ILE A 101 -0.14 -14.16 10.07
N ILE A 102 -0.79 -14.73 9.05
CA ILE A 102 -2.13 -15.32 9.20
C ILE A 102 -2.12 -16.46 10.22
N SER A 103 -1.11 -17.31 10.23
CA SER A 103 -0.97 -18.37 11.22
C SER A 103 -0.82 -17.83 12.66
N ALA A 104 -0.09 -16.74 12.82
CA ALA A 104 0.05 -16.05 14.10
C ALA A 104 -1.27 -15.39 14.56
N MET A 105 -2.08 -14.86 13.63
CA MET A 105 -3.43 -14.38 13.93
C MET A 105 -4.36 -15.50 14.36
N GLU A 106 -4.33 -16.66 13.69
CA GLU A 106 -5.12 -17.84 14.09
C GLU A 106 -4.77 -18.34 15.50
N SER A 107 -3.50 -18.21 15.92
CA SER A 107 -3.07 -18.57 17.28
C SER A 107 -3.40 -17.51 18.33
N GLY A 108 -3.90 -16.35 17.94
CA GLY A 108 -4.24 -15.23 18.83
C GLY A 108 -3.02 -14.43 19.32
N SER A 109 -1.83 -14.60 18.71
CA SER A 109 -0.63 -13.84 19.08
C SER A 109 -0.52 -12.50 18.34
N ILE A 110 -1.25 -12.32 17.25
CA ILE A 110 -1.32 -11.11 16.44
C ILE A 110 -2.78 -10.70 16.26
N ASP A 111 -3.06 -9.42 16.45
CA ASP A 111 -4.39 -8.83 16.34
C ASP A 111 -4.65 -8.26 14.95
N VAL A 112 -3.65 -7.60 14.37
CA VAL A 112 -3.70 -6.96 13.04
C VAL A 112 -2.43 -7.28 12.28
N GLY A 113 -2.51 -7.49 10.97
CA GLY A 113 -1.34 -7.78 10.16
C GLY A 113 -1.41 -7.21 8.75
N TYR A 114 -0.26 -6.78 8.25
CA TYR A 114 -0.08 -6.43 6.85
C TYR A 114 0.29 -7.68 6.06
N ILE A 115 -0.51 -8.01 5.04
CA ILE A 115 -0.28 -9.17 4.19
C ILE A 115 -0.23 -8.76 2.72
N GLY A 116 0.55 -9.47 1.94
CA GLY A 116 0.54 -9.36 0.48
C GLY A 116 -0.63 -10.12 -0.16
N GLN A 117 -0.87 -9.85 -1.44
CA GLN A 117 -1.98 -10.37 -2.22
C GLN A 117 -2.03 -11.92 -2.23
N GLY A 118 -0.87 -12.61 -2.29
CA GLY A 118 -0.84 -14.08 -2.29
C GLY A 118 -1.48 -14.71 -1.04
N ALA A 119 -1.40 -14.05 0.12
CA ALA A 119 -2.03 -14.54 1.34
C ALA A 119 -3.56 -14.30 1.41
N HIS A 120 -4.15 -13.52 0.48
CA HIS A 120 -5.61 -13.27 0.44
C HIS A 120 -6.42 -14.56 0.31
N LYS A 121 -5.89 -15.60 -0.34
CA LYS A 121 -6.55 -16.92 -0.42
C LYS A 121 -6.82 -17.54 0.96
N LEU A 122 -5.97 -17.27 1.97
CA LEU A 122 -6.20 -17.70 3.34
C LEU A 122 -7.36 -16.93 3.98
N CYS A 123 -7.46 -15.63 3.71
CA CYS A 123 -8.59 -14.81 4.16
C CYS A 123 -9.92 -15.25 3.51
N ILE A 124 -9.91 -15.57 2.21
CA ILE A 124 -11.09 -16.12 1.50
C ILE A 124 -11.53 -17.42 2.15
N ASN A 125 -10.60 -18.24 2.65
CA ASN A 125 -10.89 -19.47 3.39
C ASN A 125 -11.27 -19.23 4.87
N GLY A 126 -11.50 -17.99 5.28
CA GLY A 126 -11.99 -17.63 6.61
C GLY A 126 -10.93 -17.58 7.71
N LYS A 127 -9.63 -17.57 7.35
CA LYS A 127 -8.53 -17.56 8.34
C LYS A 127 -8.30 -16.19 8.97
N ALA A 128 -8.61 -15.11 8.24
CA ALA A 128 -8.58 -13.74 8.74
C ALA A 128 -9.57 -12.87 7.94
N THR A 129 -9.86 -11.68 8.46
CA THR A 129 -10.73 -10.70 7.79
C THR A 129 -9.89 -9.55 7.25
N ILE A 130 -10.02 -9.25 5.95
CA ILE A 130 -9.45 -8.04 5.35
C ILE A 130 -10.39 -6.88 5.62
N PHE A 131 -9.94 -5.86 6.32
CA PHE A 131 -10.75 -4.68 6.66
C PHE A 131 -10.30 -3.41 5.93
N ALA A 132 -9.07 -3.37 5.41
CA ALA A 132 -8.55 -2.23 4.68
C ALA A 132 -7.56 -2.65 3.60
N LEU A 133 -7.52 -1.88 2.50
CA LEU A 133 -6.49 -1.94 1.47
C LEU A 133 -5.49 -0.82 1.74
N SER A 134 -4.25 -1.17 2.06
CA SER A 134 -3.20 -0.21 2.36
C SER A 134 -2.66 0.45 1.09
N HIS A 135 -2.27 -0.36 0.09
CA HIS A 135 -1.71 0.14 -1.17
C HIS A 135 -1.80 -0.93 -2.27
N ILE A 136 -1.50 -0.52 -3.48
CA ILE A 136 -1.33 -1.42 -4.63
C ILE A 136 0.15 -1.38 -5.01
N SER A 137 0.74 -2.57 -5.20
CA SER A 137 2.13 -2.73 -5.62
C SER A 137 2.22 -3.25 -7.05
N ASN A 138 3.26 -2.84 -7.76
CA ASN A 138 3.70 -3.38 -9.05
C ASN A 138 5.16 -3.87 -8.95
N GLY A 139 5.61 -4.19 -7.75
CA GLY A 139 6.99 -4.55 -7.44
C GLY A 139 7.28 -6.05 -7.47
N ASP A 140 6.28 -6.90 -7.77
CA ASP A 140 6.50 -8.34 -7.97
C ASP A 140 7.24 -8.57 -9.30
N ALA A 141 8.20 -9.48 -9.29
CA ALA A 141 9.03 -9.79 -10.45
C ALA A 141 9.40 -11.27 -10.52
N LEU A 142 9.45 -11.80 -11.74
CA LEU A 142 10.14 -13.02 -12.09
C LEU A 142 11.45 -12.60 -12.76
N ILE A 143 12.57 -12.95 -12.15
CA ILE A 143 13.91 -12.51 -12.53
C ILE A 143 14.69 -13.72 -13.04
N GLY A 144 15.18 -13.67 -14.28
CA GLY A 144 16.07 -14.65 -14.87
C GLY A 144 17.54 -14.29 -14.62
N GLY A 145 18.37 -15.29 -14.33
CA GLY A 145 19.82 -15.13 -14.31
C GLY A 145 20.41 -15.30 -15.72
N GLU A 146 21.74 -15.55 -15.77
CA GLU A 146 22.47 -15.66 -17.03
C GLU A 146 21.85 -16.67 -18.00
N GLY A 147 21.56 -16.22 -19.22
CA GLY A 147 20.99 -17.02 -20.29
C GLY A 147 19.48 -17.25 -20.24
N ILE A 148 18.77 -16.69 -19.26
CA ILE A 148 17.31 -16.67 -19.20
C ILE A 148 16.82 -15.36 -19.79
N THR A 149 16.18 -15.40 -20.95
CA THR A 149 15.70 -14.23 -21.69
C THR A 149 14.19 -14.25 -21.90
N SER A 150 13.55 -15.38 -21.63
CA SER A 150 12.10 -15.57 -21.73
C SER A 150 11.61 -16.57 -20.69
N VAL A 151 10.29 -16.64 -20.50
CA VAL A 151 9.68 -17.60 -19.57
C VAL A 151 9.87 -19.04 -20.04
N GLU A 152 9.91 -19.28 -21.34
CA GLU A 152 10.15 -20.59 -21.93
C GLU A 152 11.54 -21.17 -21.61
N ASP A 153 12.54 -20.30 -21.38
CA ASP A 153 13.90 -20.68 -20.99
C ASP A 153 13.96 -21.28 -19.57
N LEU A 154 12.91 -21.11 -18.78
CA LEU A 154 12.79 -21.70 -17.44
C LEU A 154 12.57 -23.20 -17.44
N LYS A 155 12.30 -23.82 -18.59
CA LYS A 155 12.03 -25.28 -18.66
C LYS A 155 13.20 -26.08 -18.14
N GLY A 156 12.96 -26.89 -17.08
CA GLY A 156 13.95 -27.68 -16.38
C GLY A 156 14.95 -26.90 -15.54
N LYS A 157 14.74 -25.59 -15.36
CA LYS A 157 15.58 -24.70 -14.54
C LYS A 157 15.16 -24.68 -13.08
N LYS A 158 16.09 -24.34 -12.22
CA LYS A 158 15.86 -24.12 -10.78
C LYS A 158 15.28 -22.73 -10.57
N VAL A 159 14.05 -22.68 -10.14
CA VAL A 159 13.34 -21.41 -9.91
C VAL A 159 12.91 -21.28 -8.45
N ALA A 160 13.48 -20.31 -7.76
CA ALA A 160 13.13 -20.02 -6.36
C ALA A 160 11.85 -19.21 -6.27
N TYR A 161 11.02 -19.53 -5.30
CA TYR A 161 9.78 -18.81 -4.99
C TYR A 161 9.40 -18.98 -3.52
N ALA A 162 8.46 -18.17 -3.02
CA ALA A 162 7.90 -18.29 -1.68
C ALA A 162 6.43 -18.72 -1.78
N SER A 163 6.13 -19.93 -1.30
CA SER A 163 4.79 -20.52 -1.37
C SER A 163 3.75 -19.69 -0.59
N GLY A 164 2.54 -19.60 -1.12
CA GLY A 164 1.44 -18.85 -0.51
C GLY A 164 1.55 -17.33 -0.60
N THR A 165 2.51 -16.80 -1.35
CA THR A 165 2.75 -15.36 -1.52
C THR A 165 2.52 -14.92 -2.96
N SER A 166 2.64 -13.61 -3.25
CA SER A 166 2.61 -13.08 -4.62
C SER A 166 3.74 -13.62 -5.50
N SER A 167 4.83 -14.07 -4.90
CA SER A 167 5.94 -14.75 -5.59
C SER A 167 5.46 -16.03 -6.31
N GLU A 168 4.68 -16.87 -5.63
CA GLU A 168 4.05 -18.05 -6.26
C GLU A 168 3.08 -17.64 -7.38
N ASP A 169 2.25 -16.62 -7.11
CA ASP A 169 1.24 -16.18 -8.07
C ASP A 169 1.87 -15.65 -9.36
N ILE A 170 2.93 -14.82 -9.28
CA ILE A 170 3.61 -14.33 -10.49
C ILE A 170 4.31 -15.44 -11.26
N LEU A 171 4.93 -16.40 -10.56
CA LEU A 171 5.57 -17.54 -11.19
C LEU A 171 4.56 -18.41 -11.94
N VAL A 172 3.48 -18.82 -11.27
CA VAL A 172 2.41 -19.64 -11.87
C VAL A 172 1.77 -18.93 -13.07
N ASN A 173 1.48 -17.63 -12.94
CA ASN A 173 0.88 -16.84 -14.01
C ASN A 173 1.83 -16.71 -15.21
N SER A 174 3.12 -16.49 -14.96
CA SER A 174 4.13 -16.39 -16.01
C SER A 174 4.26 -17.70 -16.77
N LEU A 175 4.41 -18.82 -16.08
CA LEU A 175 4.47 -20.15 -16.69
C LEU A 175 3.20 -20.45 -17.50
N THR A 176 2.03 -20.18 -16.93
CA THR A 176 0.74 -20.43 -17.60
C THR A 176 0.61 -19.61 -18.89
N SER A 177 1.15 -18.38 -18.93
CA SER A 177 1.09 -17.51 -20.11
C SER A 177 1.77 -18.09 -21.35
N VAL A 178 2.72 -19.00 -21.16
CA VAL A 178 3.46 -19.72 -22.22
C VAL A 178 3.09 -21.20 -22.29
N GLY A 179 2.01 -21.63 -21.61
CA GLY A 179 1.53 -23.01 -21.61
C GLY A 179 2.36 -23.98 -20.77
N MET A 180 3.19 -23.46 -19.86
CA MET A 180 3.97 -24.22 -18.90
C MET A 180 3.25 -24.30 -17.54
N THR A 181 3.72 -25.22 -16.70
CA THR A 181 3.25 -25.44 -15.33
C THR A 181 4.44 -25.53 -14.38
N MET A 182 4.17 -25.60 -13.08
CA MET A 182 5.21 -25.82 -12.06
C MET A 182 5.98 -27.15 -12.26
N ASP A 183 5.37 -28.15 -12.92
CA ASP A 183 6.00 -29.45 -13.23
C ASP A 183 7.05 -29.36 -14.36
N ASP A 184 7.06 -28.26 -15.12
CA ASP A 184 8.04 -28.03 -16.19
C ASP A 184 9.36 -27.43 -15.69
N ILE A 185 9.44 -27.06 -14.42
CA ILE A 185 10.61 -26.43 -13.77
C ILE A 185 11.04 -27.21 -12.52
N ASP A 186 12.26 -26.97 -12.03
CA ASP A 186 12.70 -27.40 -10.69
C ASP A 186 12.33 -26.29 -9.70
N ALA A 187 11.08 -26.31 -9.20
CA ALA A 187 10.52 -25.28 -8.33
C ALA A 187 11.04 -25.45 -6.90
N ILE A 188 11.70 -24.42 -6.35
CA ILE A 188 12.34 -24.46 -5.04
C ILE A 188 11.66 -23.45 -4.12
N ASP A 189 10.86 -23.97 -3.19
CA ASP A 189 10.20 -23.15 -2.15
C ASP A 189 11.21 -22.76 -1.06
N MET A 190 11.29 -21.48 -0.76
CA MET A 190 12.14 -20.95 0.31
C MET A 190 11.62 -19.59 0.82
N ASP A 191 12.14 -19.16 1.97
CA ASP A 191 11.83 -17.85 2.51
C ASP A 191 12.38 -16.70 1.62
N PRO A 192 11.79 -15.48 1.70
CA PRO A 192 12.17 -14.37 0.82
C PRO A 192 13.64 -13.94 0.90
N ALA A 193 14.27 -14.05 2.08
CA ALA A 193 15.71 -13.73 2.23
C ALA A 193 16.60 -14.82 1.61
N GLY A 194 16.14 -16.08 1.69
CA GLY A 194 16.74 -17.22 1.03
C GLY A 194 16.72 -17.09 -0.50
N ILE A 195 15.61 -16.60 -1.08
CA ILE A 195 15.49 -16.35 -2.53
C ILE A 195 16.59 -15.40 -3.02
N VAL A 196 16.76 -14.24 -2.35
CA VAL A 196 17.80 -13.27 -2.70
C VAL A 196 19.19 -13.91 -2.63
N SER A 197 19.47 -14.61 -1.54
CA SER A 197 20.78 -15.25 -1.34
C SER A 197 21.07 -16.35 -2.35
N ALA A 198 20.06 -17.14 -2.73
CA ALA A 198 20.17 -18.21 -3.71
C ALA A 198 20.43 -17.65 -5.11
N MET A 199 19.71 -16.61 -5.51
CA MET A 199 19.89 -15.93 -6.80
C MET A 199 21.28 -15.31 -6.91
N LEU A 200 21.70 -14.49 -5.95
CA LEU A 200 23.01 -13.83 -5.96
C LEU A 200 24.18 -14.80 -5.88
N SER A 201 23.99 -15.99 -5.33
CA SER A 201 25.03 -17.03 -5.28
C SER A 201 25.00 -18.02 -6.46
N GLY A 202 24.10 -17.84 -7.43
CA GLY A 202 23.95 -18.73 -8.59
C GLY A 202 23.50 -20.16 -8.22
N LYS A 203 22.81 -20.32 -7.08
CA LYS A 203 22.26 -21.63 -6.66
C LYS A 203 20.95 -21.95 -7.37
N VAL A 204 20.26 -20.93 -7.87
CA VAL A 204 19.06 -21.02 -8.70
C VAL A 204 19.27 -20.23 -9.99
N ASP A 205 18.55 -20.65 -11.06
CA ASP A 205 18.65 -20.04 -12.38
C ASP A 205 17.73 -18.83 -12.52
N ALA A 206 16.64 -18.79 -11.73
CA ALA A 206 15.67 -17.70 -11.71
C ALA A 206 15.00 -17.58 -10.35
N ALA A 207 14.37 -16.44 -10.08
CA ALA A 207 13.66 -16.19 -8.84
C ALA A 207 12.40 -15.38 -9.07
N ALA A 208 11.31 -15.77 -8.42
CA ALA A 208 10.11 -14.97 -8.27
C ALA A 208 10.12 -14.33 -6.89
N THR A 209 9.94 -13.01 -6.80
CA THR A 209 9.96 -12.27 -5.54
C THR A 209 9.28 -10.91 -5.72
N TRP A 210 9.34 -10.07 -4.69
CA TRP A 210 8.77 -8.72 -4.70
C TRP A 210 9.79 -7.67 -4.23
N SER A 211 9.48 -6.38 -4.47
CA SER A 211 10.31 -5.28 -3.98
C SER A 211 10.31 -5.21 -2.45
N PRO A 212 11.46 -4.89 -1.83
CA PRO A 212 12.72 -4.47 -2.45
C PRO A 212 13.66 -5.62 -2.84
N ASN A 213 13.31 -6.88 -2.57
CA ASN A 213 14.16 -8.03 -2.88
C ASN A 213 14.46 -8.13 -4.38
N SER A 214 13.45 -7.90 -5.24
CA SER A 214 13.62 -7.86 -6.69
C SER A 214 14.62 -6.80 -7.13
N LEU A 215 14.54 -5.60 -6.56
CA LEU A 215 15.47 -4.51 -6.86
C LEU A 215 16.89 -4.86 -6.41
N LYS A 216 17.03 -5.45 -5.22
CA LYS A 216 18.34 -5.87 -4.71
C LYS A 216 19.00 -6.91 -5.61
N ILE A 217 18.27 -7.88 -6.11
CA ILE A 217 18.79 -8.86 -7.07
C ILE A 217 19.28 -8.16 -8.35
N LEU A 218 18.45 -7.27 -8.93
CA LEU A 218 18.79 -6.55 -10.17
C LEU A 218 19.97 -5.57 -10.00
N GLU A 219 20.19 -5.05 -8.79
CA GLU A 219 21.31 -4.14 -8.52
C GLU A 219 22.64 -4.88 -8.29
N GLU A 220 22.59 -6.06 -7.66
CA GLU A 220 23.78 -6.81 -7.24
C GLU A 220 24.17 -7.92 -8.22
N ASP A 221 23.23 -8.43 -9.05
CA ASP A 221 23.50 -9.43 -10.07
C ASP A 221 23.65 -8.76 -11.45
N ALA A 222 24.85 -8.67 -11.94
CA ALA A 222 25.16 -8.08 -13.25
C ALA A 222 24.59 -8.90 -14.45
N ASN A 223 24.06 -10.09 -14.21
CA ASN A 223 23.53 -11.00 -15.22
C ASN A 223 22.02 -11.22 -15.11
N ALA A 224 21.35 -10.52 -14.16
CA ALA A 224 19.90 -10.61 -13.97
C ALA A 224 19.13 -9.65 -14.90
#